data_618f6a6aa9d20eceddd41e67c256697f
#
_entry.id   618f6a6aa9d20eceddd41e67c256697f
#
_cell.length_a   1.000
_cell.length_b   1.000
_cell.length_c   1.000
_cell.angle_alpha   90.00
_cell.angle_beta   90.00
_cell.angle_gamma   90.00
#
_symmetry.space_group_name_H-M   'P 1'
#
loop_
_entity.id
_entity.type
_entity.pdbx_description
1 polymer ?
#
loop_
_entity_poly.entity_id
_entity_poly.type
_entity_poly.pdbx_seq_one_letter_code
_entity_poly.pdbx_strand_id
1 'polypeptide(L)'
;MSEFVPNPARGKEVYDLDRSYVFHSWSAQNQISPLPLATGQGSYFWDFDGKKYLDFSCQLVFTNIGFQHPKVVSAIKAQAELLTTVAPQVANEARGEAAKRIVGLAGKNHAKVFFTNGGADANENAIRMARLFTGRHKVLSFYRSYHGNTTAAIAATGDPRRWPNEFAYGHVHFFGPYLYRSAFWAKSEEEECARALEHLENTIIFEGPQTIAAILIETVVGTAGVLVPPQGYLEGVRALCDKYGIIWIADEVMSGFGRTGRWFAYQHSSVEPDLIVFAKGRSEEHTSELQSQFRISYAVFCLKK
;
A
#
# COMPACT_ATOMS: atom_id res chain seq x y z
N MET A 1 -22.74 18.91 14.24
CA MET A 1 -22.03 19.70 13.20
C MET A 1 -22.92 20.88 12.86
N SER A 2 -22.36 22.07 12.63
CA SER A 2 -23.10 23.15 11.97
C SER A 2 -23.56 22.63 10.60
N GLU A 3 -24.81 22.91 10.25
CA GLU A 3 -25.38 22.52 8.96
C GLU A 3 -24.52 23.11 7.85
N PHE A 4 -24.07 22.25 6.91
CA PHE A 4 -23.24 22.72 5.78
C PHE A 4 -24.12 23.61 4.88
N VAL A 5 -23.67 24.84 4.64
CA VAL A 5 -24.34 25.79 3.76
C VAL A 5 -23.62 25.82 2.42
N PRO A 6 -24.29 25.52 1.30
CA PRO A 6 -23.71 25.59 -0.02
C PRO A 6 -23.12 27.00 -0.36
N ASN A 7 -22.00 27.02 -1.06
CA ASN A 7 -21.36 28.25 -1.51
C ASN A 7 -20.70 28.04 -2.91
N PRO A 8 -21.48 28.08 -4.01
CA PRO A 8 -20.98 27.86 -5.35
C PRO A 8 -19.85 28.83 -5.77
N ALA A 9 -19.92 30.08 -5.32
CA ALA A 9 -18.86 31.05 -5.61
C ALA A 9 -17.52 30.62 -5.03
N ARG A 10 -17.51 30.11 -3.79
CA ARG A 10 -16.31 29.54 -3.17
C ARG A 10 -15.86 28.29 -3.89
N GLY A 11 -16.79 27.44 -4.36
CA GLY A 11 -16.47 26.26 -5.17
C GLY A 11 -15.69 26.59 -6.43
N LYS A 12 -16.12 27.67 -7.13
CA LYS A 12 -15.39 28.17 -8.31
C LYS A 12 -13.99 28.68 -7.94
N GLU A 13 -13.84 29.43 -6.88
CA GLU A 13 -12.52 29.89 -6.42
C GLU A 13 -11.58 28.73 -6.08
N VAL A 14 -12.07 27.71 -5.38
CA VAL A 14 -11.31 26.49 -5.04
C VAL A 14 -10.88 25.74 -6.31
N TYR A 15 -11.79 25.60 -7.28
CA TYR A 15 -11.45 25.01 -8.58
C TYR A 15 -10.36 25.80 -9.31
N ASP A 16 -10.49 27.13 -9.40
CA ASP A 16 -9.53 27.99 -10.08
C ASP A 16 -8.14 27.95 -9.39
N LEU A 17 -8.10 27.93 -8.05
CA LEU A 17 -6.87 27.76 -7.28
C LEU A 17 -6.20 26.43 -7.56
N ASP A 18 -6.97 25.35 -7.51
CA ASP A 18 -6.46 23.99 -7.78
C ASP A 18 -5.89 23.90 -9.21
N ARG A 19 -6.66 24.35 -10.21
CA ARG A 19 -6.22 24.32 -11.61
C ARG A 19 -4.99 25.19 -11.89
N SER A 20 -4.82 26.26 -11.14
CA SER A 20 -3.70 27.20 -11.35
C SER A 20 -2.40 26.71 -10.69
N TYR A 21 -2.49 26.01 -9.55
CA TYR A 21 -1.31 25.77 -8.71
C TYR A 21 -1.07 24.31 -8.34
N VAL A 22 -2.04 23.40 -8.55
CA VAL A 22 -1.89 21.98 -8.19
C VAL A 22 -1.61 21.13 -9.44
N PHE A 23 -0.53 20.35 -9.36
CA PHE A 23 -0.22 19.32 -10.35
C PHE A 23 -0.75 17.97 -9.85
N HIS A 24 -1.76 17.43 -10.51
CA HIS A 24 -2.38 16.15 -10.14
C HIS A 24 -1.54 14.97 -10.64
N SER A 25 -1.23 14.04 -9.75
CA SER A 25 -0.54 12.81 -10.10
C SER A 25 -1.39 11.91 -11.01
N TRP A 26 -0.74 11.16 -11.87
CA TRP A 26 -1.36 10.15 -12.76
C TRP A 26 -2.45 10.69 -13.70
N SER A 27 -2.43 11.97 -14.01
CA SER A 27 -3.46 12.64 -14.79
C SER A 27 -2.88 13.51 -15.89
N ALA A 28 -3.53 13.52 -17.05
CA ALA A 28 -3.25 14.48 -18.10
C ALA A 28 -3.81 15.85 -17.67
N GLN A 29 -2.92 16.77 -17.35
CA GLN A 29 -3.28 18.05 -16.70
C GLN A 29 -4.29 18.91 -17.50
N ASN A 30 -4.26 18.81 -18.81
CA ASN A 30 -5.18 19.54 -19.69
C ASN A 30 -6.57 18.87 -19.84
N GLN A 31 -6.76 17.67 -19.28
CA GLN A 31 -8.01 16.92 -19.42
C GLN A 31 -8.76 16.72 -18.10
N ILE A 32 -8.14 17.07 -16.96
CA ILE A 32 -8.78 16.90 -15.65
C ILE A 32 -9.69 18.07 -15.32
N SER A 33 -10.80 17.75 -14.67
CA SER A 33 -11.74 18.71 -14.09
C SER A 33 -12.02 18.25 -12.64
N PRO A 34 -11.17 18.65 -11.67
CA PRO A 34 -11.30 18.19 -10.30
C PRO A 34 -12.58 18.74 -9.67
N LEU A 35 -13.32 17.86 -8.97
CA LEU A 35 -14.52 18.26 -8.24
C LEU A 35 -14.13 18.96 -6.93
N PRO A 36 -14.54 20.23 -6.72
CA PRO A 36 -14.26 20.94 -5.48
C PRO A 36 -15.11 20.35 -4.34
N LEU A 37 -14.45 19.68 -3.37
CA LEU A 37 -15.12 19.12 -2.21
C LEU A 37 -15.20 20.14 -1.08
N ALA A 38 -16.39 20.27 -0.50
CA ALA A 38 -16.62 21.18 0.61
C ALA A 38 -16.56 20.51 1.98
N THR A 39 -17.14 19.30 2.10
CA THR A 39 -17.18 18.56 3.38
C THR A 39 -17.44 17.08 3.15
N GLY A 40 -17.23 16.26 4.19
CA GLY A 40 -17.51 14.83 4.16
C GLY A 40 -17.97 14.32 5.52
N GLN A 41 -18.76 13.23 5.53
CA GLN A 41 -19.17 12.54 6.76
C GLN A 41 -19.49 11.07 6.47
N GLY A 42 -18.85 10.17 7.20
CA GLY A 42 -19.04 8.73 6.99
C GLY A 42 -18.67 8.35 5.54
N SER A 43 -19.57 7.70 4.84
CA SER A 43 -19.35 7.30 3.43
C SER A 43 -19.80 8.33 2.40
N TYR A 44 -20.08 9.56 2.82
CA TYR A 44 -20.59 10.61 1.93
C TYR A 44 -19.72 11.85 1.97
N PHE A 45 -19.70 12.57 0.83
CA PHE A 45 -19.14 13.91 0.75
C PHE A 45 -20.07 14.85 -0.02
N TRP A 46 -19.84 16.13 0.09
CA TRP A 46 -20.60 17.19 -0.58
C TRP A 46 -19.65 18.12 -1.33
N ASP A 47 -20.06 18.54 -2.51
CA ASP A 47 -19.44 19.66 -3.20
C ASP A 47 -19.92 21.01 -2.66
N PHE A 48 -19.36 22.08 -3.18
CA PHE A 48 -19.75 23.45 -2.78
C PHE A 48 -21.14 23.87 -3.25
N ASP A 49 -21.73 23.14 -4.22
CA ASP A 49 -23.12 23.37 -4.66
C ASP A 49 -24.13 22.69 -3.74
N GLY A 50 -23.66 21.93 -2.76
CA GLY A 50 -24.49 21.20 -1.81
C GLY A 50 -24.93 19.82 -2.31
N LYS A 51 -24.43 19.37 -3.46
CA LYS A 51 -24.73 18.04 -3.97
C LYS A 51 -24.01 16.98 -3.18
N LYS A 52 -24.75 15.97 -2.74
CA LYS A 52 -24.27 14.83 -1.97
C LYS A 52 -23.84 13.69 -2.88
N TYR A 53 -22.70 13.08 -2.57
CA TYR A 53 -22.15 11.94 -3.26
C TYR A 53 -21.88 10.79 -2.29
N LEU A 54 -22.13 9.56 -2.71
CA LEU A 54 -21.65 8.35 -2.05
C LEU A 54 -20.22 8.08 -2.50
N ASP A 55 -19.27 8.04 -1.58
CA ASP A 55 -17.88 7.67 -1.86
C ASP A 55 -17.72 6.16 -1.98
N PHE A 56 -18.05 5.62 -3.15
CA PHE A 56 -18.00 4.18 -3.41
C PHE A 56 -16.58 3.66 -3.63
N SER A 57 -15.61 4.56 -3.91
CA SER A 57 -14.19 4.23 -4.08
C SER A 57 -13.36 4.40 -2.81
N CYS A 58 -13.95 4.86 -1.71
CA CYS A 58 -13.21 5.24 -0.50
C CYS A 58 -12.05 6.19 -0.82
N GLN A 59 -12.33 7.25 -1.59
CA GLN A 59 -11.34 8.10 -2.24
C GLN A 59 -10.39 7.25 -3.10
N LEU A 60 -9.13 7.15 -2.76
CA LEU A 60 -8.19 6.24 -3.41
C LEU A 60 -7.93 5.00 -2.52
N VAL A 61 -9.02 4.34 -2.07
CA VAL A 61 -8.99 3.11 -1.24
C VAL A 61 -8.35 3.34 0.15
N PHE A 62 -8.50 4.54 0.75
CA PHE A 62 -7.89 4.84 2.04
C PHE A 62 -8.86 5.30 3.13
N THR A 63 -10.06 5.79 2.81
CA THR A 63 -11.06 6.20 3.82
C THR A 63 -11.83 5.01 4.40
N ASN A 64 -11.10 4.02 4.95
CA ASN A 64 -11.68 2.76 5.45
C ASN A 64 -12.73 2.95 6.55
N ILE A 65 -12.62 3.99 7.36
CA ILE A 65 -13.55 4.33 8.46
C ILE A 65 -14.45 5.52 8.12
N GLY A 66 -14.39 6.01 6.87
CA GLY A 66 -15.18 7.14 6.38
C GLY A 66 -14.63 8.50 6.79
N PHE A 67 -15.26 9.54 6.24
CA PHE A 67 -14.87 10.93 6.50
C PHE A 67 -15.20 11.36 7.93
N GLN A 68 -14.35 12.20 8.51
CA GLN A 68 -14.58 12.93 9.77
C GLN A 68 -14.95 12.02 10.95
N HIS A 69 -14.31 10.85 11.07
CA HIS A 69 -14.55 9.97 12.22
C HIS A 69 -14.25 10.70 13.54
N PRO A 70 -15.23 10.84 14.46
CA PRO A 70 -15.12 11.77 15.58
C PRO A 70 -13.94 11.45 16.52
N LYS A 71 -13.65 10.18 16.76
CA LYS A 71 -12.51 9.77 17.61
C LYS A 71 -11.17 10.14 16.98
N VAL A 72 -11.04 10.03 15.63
CA VAL A 72 -9.82 10.39 14.91
C VAL A 72 -9.62 11.90 14.93
N VAL A 73 -10.65 12.67 14.59
CA VAL A 73 -10.61 14.15 14.65
C VAL A 73 -10.24 14.64 16.05
N SER A 74 -10.84 14.07 17.10
CA SER A 74 -10.53 14.42 18.50
C SER A 74 -9.07 14.11 18.85
N ALA A 75 -8.57 12.92 18.45
CA ALA A 75 -7.19 12.52 18.73
C ALA A 75 -6.17 13.41 18.02
N ILE A 76 -6.45 13.79 16.75
CA ILE A 76 -5.60 14.74 15.99
C ILE A 76 -5.52 16.10 16.69
N LYS A 77 -6.67 16.65 17.11
CA LYS A 77 -6.71 17.94 17.83
C LYS A 77 -5.89 17.89 19.12
N ALA A 78 -6.13 16.87 19.95
CA ALA A 78 -5.42 16.70 21.21
C ALA A 78 -3.90 16.55 21.01
N GLN A 79 -3.48 15.76 20.01
CA GLN A 79 -2.06 15.60 19.73
C GLN A 79 -1.42 16.87 19.15
N ALA A 80 -2.15 17.62 18.33
CA ALA A 80 -1.67 18.89 17.77
C ALA A 80 -1.43 19.96 18.86
N GLU A 81 -2.26 19.97 19.90
CA GLU A 81 -2.09 20.85 21.07
C GLU A 81 -0.91 20.41 21.96
N LEU A 82 -0.63 19.10 22.02
CA LEU A 82 0.42 18.56 22.88
C LEU A 82 1.80 18.62 22.23
N LEU A 83 1.97 18.04 21.05
CA LEU A 83 3.28 17.92 20.38
C LEU A 83 3.09 17.52 18.92
N THR A 84 3.48 18.39 17.98
CA THR A 84 3.28 18.18 16.55
C THR A 84 4.44 17.46 15.88
N THR A 85 5.68 17.64 16.35
CA THR A 85 6.88 17.09 15.67
C THR A 85 7.91 16.59 16.67
N VAL A 86 8.58 15.46 16.28
CA VAL A 86 9.76 14.95 16.98
C VAL A 86 10.76 14.42 15.96
N ALA A 87 12.04 14.49 16.28
CA ALA A 87 13.07 13.85 15.47
C ALA A 87 12.94 12.31 15.50
N PRO A 88 13.34 11.59 14.43
CA PRO A 88 13.16 10.13 14.34
C PRO A 88 13.78 9.34 15.50
N GLN A 89 14.90 9.80 16.05
CA GLN A 89 15.62 9.17 17.16
C GLN A 89 14.99 9.44 18.54
N VAL A 90 14.06 10.38 18.65
CA VAL A 90 13.42 10.73 19.92
C VAL A 90 12.22 9.81 20.16
N ALA A 91 12.07 9.31 21.40
CA ALA A 91 10.90 8.54 21.78
C ALA A 91 9.63 9.41 21.80
N ASN A 92 8.51 8.87 21.32
CA ASN A 92 7.20 9.54 21.30
C ASN A 92 6.12 8.52 21.69
N GLU A 93 5.23 8.91 22.59
CA GLU A 93 4.19 8.03 23.12
C GLU A 93 3.23 7.54 22.03
N ALA A 94 2.68 8.45 21.23
CA ALA A 94 1.72 8.10 20.18
C ALA A 94 2.31 7.11 19.16
N ARG A 95 3.59 7.30 18.77
CA ARG A 95 4.31 6.40 17.87
C ARG A 95 4.55 5.03 18.52
N GLY A 96 4.97 5.01 19.79
CA GLY A 96 5.20 3.78 20.55
C GLY A 96 3.94 2.94 20.73
N GLU A 97 2.83 3.56 21.12
CA GLU A 97 1.53 2.89 21.26
C GLU A 97 0.98 2.38 19.92
N ALA A 98 1.13 3.16 18.83
CA ALA A 98 0.76 2.73 17.50
C ALA A 98 1.57 1.49 17.08
N ALA A 99 2.91 1.51 17.26
CA ALA A 99 3.79 0.39 16.94
C ALA A 99 3.41 -0.87 17.75
N LYS A 100 3.18 -0.75 19.05
CA LYS A 100 2.76 -1.85 19.92
C LYS A 100 1.47 -2.51 19.45
N ARG A 101 0.45 -1.71 19.09
CA ARG A 101 -0.82 -2.22 18.56
C ARG A 101 -0.64 -2.92 17.22
N ILE A 102 0.12 -2.34 16.30
CA ILE A 102 0.38 -2.92 14.98
C ILE A 102 1.10 -4.27 15.12
N VAL A 103 2.16 -4.35 15.93
CA VAL A 103 2.87 -5.60 16.20
C VAL A 103 1.93 -6.65 16.79
N GLY A 104 1.04 -6.27 17.72
CA GLY A 104 0.04 -7.18 18.29
C GLY A 104 -0.98 -7.72 17.28
N LEU A 105 -1.20 -7.00 16.17
CA LEU A 105 -2.12 -7.39 15.09
C LEU A 105 -1.44 -8.18 13.97
N ALA A 106 -0.12 -8.00 13.80
CA ALA A 106 0.67 -8.55 12.70
C ALA A 106 1.12 -10.02 12.91
N GLY A 107 0.73 -10.65 14.02
CA GLY A 107 1.10 -12.04 14.31
C GLY A 107 2.33 -12.18 15.20
N LYS A 108 2.77 -13.42 15.42
CA LYS A 108 3.78 -13.72 16.46
C LYS A 108 5.23 -13.44 16.01
N ASN A 109 5.47 -13.43 14.72
CA ASN A 109 6.82 -13.32 14.16
C ASN A 109 7.29 -11.89 13.95
N HIS A 110 6.41 -10.89 14.05
CA HIS A 110 6.72 -9.49 13.84
C HIS A 110 7.02 -8.80 15.17
N ALA A 111 8.09 -8.02 15.23
CA ALA A 111 8.57 -7.43 16.48
C ALA A 111 8.66 -5.91 16.49
N LYS A 112 8.83 -5.28 15.33
CA LYS A 112 9.10 -3.85 15.25
C LYS A 112 8.42 -3.23 14.03
N VAL A 113 8.14 -1.93 14.17
CA VAL A 113 7.52 -1.09 13.14
C VAL A 113 8.49 0.01 12.75
N PHE A 114 8.76 0.12 11.45
CA PHE A 114 9.53 1.23 10.88
C PHE A 114 8.58 2.19 10.17
N PHE A 115 8.54 3.43 10.62
CA PHE A 115 7.61 4.45 10.10
C PHE A 115 8.25 5.24 8.94
N THR A 116 7.54 5.38 7.82
CA THR A 116 7.95 6.08 6.60
C THR A 116 6.86 7.05 6.11
N ASN A 117 7.09 7.79 5.02
CA ASN A 117 6.16 8.82 4.55
C ASN A 117 4.99 8.27 3.71
N GLY A 118 5.11 7.09 3.13
CA GLY A 118 4.07 6.52 2.28
C GLY A 118 4.37 5.07 1.88
N GLY A 119 3.43 4.42 1.17
CA GLY A 119 3.59 3.04 0.72
C GLY A 119 4.82 2.83 -0.19
N ALA A 120 5.12 3.80 -1.05
CA ALA A 120 6.32 3.76 -1.90
C ALA A 120 7.61 3.76 -1.05
N ASP A 121 7.74 4.66 -0.08
CA ASP A 121 8.87 4.71 0.84
C ASP A 121 8.98 3.43 1.68
N ALA A 122 7.85 2.85 2.08
CA ALA A 122 7.85 1.60 2.83
C ALA A 122 8.37 0.45 1.99
N ASN A 123 7.96 0.32 0.73
CA ASN A 123 8.50 -0.66 -0.22
C ASN A 123 9.99 -0.45 -0.50
N GLU A 124 10.44 0.80 -0.71
CA GLU A 124 11.88 1.11 -0.85
C GLU A 124 12.70 0.59 0.33
N ASN A 125 12.24 0.87 1.55
CA ASN A 125 12.95 0.46 2.75
C ASN A 125 12.88 -1.05 2.98
N ALA A 126 11.76 -1.71 2.68
CA ALA A 126 11.63 -3.16 2.76
C ALA A 126 12.59 -3.86 1.79
N ILE A 127 12.66 -3.39 0.53
CA ILE A 127 13.62 -3.87 -0.47
C ILE A 127 15.06 -3.67 0.01
N ARG A 128 15.39 -2.46 0.52
CA ARG A 128 16.71 -2.16 1.05
C ARG A 128 17.09 -3.08 2.20
N MET A 129 16.18 -3.33 3.14
CA MET A 129 16.44 -4.23 4.27
C MET A 129 16.63 -5.67 3.83
N ALA A 130 15.82 -6.17 2.90
CA ALA A 130 15.98 -7.50 2.35
C ALA A 130 17.36 -7.66 1.66
N ARG A 131 17.79 -6.65 0.88
CA ARG A 131 19.13 -6.63 0.26
C ARG A 131 20.26 -6.62 1.29
N LEU A 132 20.15 -5.79 2.32
CA LEU A 132 21.16 -5.72 3.39
C LEU A 132 21.23 -7.01 4.22
N PHE A 133 20.09 -7.61 4.53
CA PHE A 133 20.02 -8.82 5.32
C PHE A 133 20.56 -10.05 4.57
N THR A 134 20.22 -10.18 3.28
CA THR A 134 20.60 -11.34 2.48
C THR A 134 21.97 -11.20 1.80
N GLY A 135 22.48 -9.98 1.66
CA GLY A 135 23.64 -9.67 0.82
C GLY A 135 23.36 -9.84 -0.68
N ARG A 136 22.12 -10.01 -1.08
CA ARG A 136 21.67 -10.24 -2.46
C ARG A 136 21.04 -8.98 -3.03
N HIS A 137 20.82 -8.92 -4.35
CA HIS A 137 20.38 -7.66 -4.99
C HIS A 137 19.06 -7.76 -5.77
N LYS A 138 18.68 -8.95 -6.31
CA LYS A 138 17.48 -9.08 -7.13
C LYS A 138 16.21 -9.08 -6.28
N VAL A 139 15.14 -8.51 -6.85
CA VAL A 139 13.78 -8.54 -6.31
C VAL A 139 12.84 -9.06 -7.38
N LEU A 140 12.05 -10.06 -7.05
CA LEU A 140 11.00 -10.61 -7.90
C LEU A 140 9.66 -10.00 -7.53
N SER A 141 8.86 -9.61 -8.52
CA SER A 141 7.51 -9.06 -8.31
C SER A 141 6.55 -9.45 -9.44
N PHE A 142 5.25 -9.29 -9.23
CA PHE A 142 4.26 -9.62 -10.25
C PHE A 142 4.26 -8.62 -11.41
N TYR A 143 4.06 -9.11 -12.63
CA TYR A 143 3.32 -8.32 -13.61
C TYR A 143 1.93 -7.98 -13.06
N ARG A 144 1.32 -6.88 -13.51
CA ARG A 144 0.02 -6.39 -13.01
C ARG A 144 0.04 -6.05 -11.52
N SER A 145 1.11 -5.42 -11.03
CA SER A 145 1.22 -4.93 -9.65
C SER A 145 1.54 -3.45 -9.61
N TYR A 146 1.35 -2.83 -8.43
CA TYR A 146 1.79 -1.47 -8.18
C TYR A 146 2.33 -1.30 -6.77
N HIS A 147 3.60 -0.91 -6.66
CA HIS A 147 4.31 -0.82 -5.37
C HIS A 147 4.75 0.62 -5.01
N GLY A 148 4.52 1.58 -5.89
CA GLY A 148 4.88 2.99 -5.66
C GLY A 148 5.59 3.60 -6.86
N ASN A 149 5.99 4.88 -6.74
CA ASN A 149 6.64 5.65 -7.80
C ASN A 149 8.05 6.15 -7.43
N THR A 150 8.63 5.65 -6.35
CA THR A 150 10.05 5.85 -6.03
C THR A 150 10.90 4.83 -6.78
N THR A 151 12.22 4.99 -6.79
CA THR A 151 13.12 4.25 -7.71
C THR A 151 12.97 2.73 -7.68
N ALA A 152 13.06 2.09 -6.52
CA ALA A 152 12.94 0.62 -6.45
C ALA A 152 11.48 0.17 -6.47
N ALA A 153 10.55 0.96 -5.89
CA ALA A 153 9.14 0.63 -5.89
C ALA A 153 8.52 0.69 -7.30
N ILE A 154 8.90 1.70 -8.13
CA ILE A 154 8.41 1.76 -9.51
C ILE A 154 9.05 0.68 -10.38
N ALA A 155 10.32 0.34 -10.15
CA ALA A 155 10.97 -0.75 -10.86
C ALA A 155 10.36 -2.12 -10.50
N ALA A 156 9.89 -2.31 -9.26
CA ALA A 156 9.15 -3.50 -8.84
C ALA A 156 7.68 -3.49 -9.31
N THR A 157 7.11 -2.33 -9.66
CA THR A 157 5.75 -2.22 -10.20
C THR A 157 5.66 -2.95 -11.54
N GLY A 158 4.63 -3.79 -11.71
CA GLY A 158 4.46 -4.62 -12.91
C GLY A 158 3.55 -4.02 -13.98
N ASP A 159 2.89 -2.89 -13.71
CA ASP A 159 1.99 -2.25 -14.66
C ASP A 159 2.70 -1.18 -15.54
N PRO A 160 2.02 -0.62 -16.58
CA PRO A 160 2.64 0.32 -17.53
C PRO A 160 3.21 1.60 -16.92
N ARG A 161 2.86 1.98 -15.70
CA ARG A 161 3.40 3.16 -15.01
C ARG A 161 4.91 3.08 -14.81
N ARG A 162 5.50 1.87 -14.81
CA ARG A 162 6.95 1.70 -14.70
C ARG A 162 7.71 2.10 -15.96
N TRP A 163 7.13 1.98 -17.15
CA TRP A 163 7.85 2.11 -18.42
C TRP A 163 8.73 3.36 -18.55
N PRO A 164 8.28 4.57 -18.20
CA PRO A 164 9.15 5.75 -18.28
C PRO A 164 10.18 5.84 -17.13
N ASN A 165 10.15 4.93 -16.16
CA ASN A 165 10.93 5.01 -14.92
C ASN A 165 11.74 3.74 -14.62
N GLU A 166 11.87 2.83 -15.56
CA GLU A 166 12.51 1.52 -15.36
C GLU A 166 14.04 1.62 -15.51
N PHE A 167 14.70 2.33 -14.58
CA PHE A 167 16.15 2.52 -14.59
C PHE A 167 16.90 1.68 -13.56
N ALA A 168 16.22 1.04 -12.63
CA ALA A 168 16.84 0.30 -11.55
C ALA A 168 17.12 -1.15 -11.95
N TYR A 169 18.36 -1.58 -11.78
CA TYR A 169 18.78 -2.96 -12.03
C TYR A 169 18.33 -3.91 -10.92
N GLY A 170 18.19 -5.20 -11.26
CA GLY A 170 17.91 -6.26 -10.32
C GLY A 170 16.43 -6.39 -9.95
N HIS A 171 15.52 -5.95 -10.81
CA HIS A 171 14.10 -6.24 -10.72
C HIS A 171 13.68 -7.23 -11.80
N VAL A 172 12.95 -8.27 -11.41
CA VAL A 172 12.48 -9.34 -12.29
C VAL A 172 10.99 -9.49 -12.11
N HIS A 173 10.24 -9.42 -13.21
CA HIS A 173 8.80 -9.61 -13.16
C HIS A 173 8.42 -11.02 -13.58
N PHE A 174 7.43 -11.60 -12.90
CA PHE A 174 6.86 -12.89 -13.22
C PHE A 174 5.33 -12.83 -13.23
N PHE A 175 4.68 -13.81 -13.84
CA PHE A 175 3.23 -13.89 -13.88
C PHE A 175 2.70 -14.45 -12.56
N GLY A 176 1.85 -13.67 -11.87
CA GLY A 176 1.04 -14.16 -10.76
C GLY A 176 -0.19 -14.91 -11.26
N PRO A 177 -0.89 -15.64 -10.36
CA PRO A 177 -2.09 -16.39 -10.71
C PRO A 177 -3.23 -15.46 -11.11
N TYR A 178 -3.93 -15.78 -12.20
CA TYR A 178 -5.11 -15.07 -12.66
C TYR A 178 -5.94 -15.95 -13.61
N LEU A 179 -6.75 -16.84 -13.07
CA LEU A 179 -7.48 -17.86 -13.82
C LEU A 179 -8.32 -17.26 -14.97
N TYR A 180 -9.00 -16.14 -14.75
CA TYR A 180 -9.83 -15.49 -15.78
C TYR A 180 -9.07 -15.16 -17.08
N ARG A 181 -7.76 -14.85 -16.96
CA ARG A 181 -6.85 -14.62 -18.10
C ARG A 181 -5.51 -15.30 -17.80
N SER A 182 -5.58 -16.61 -17.57
CA SER A 182 -4.43 -17.42 -17.20
C SER A 182 -3.32 -17.32 -18.24
N ALA A 183 -2.12 -16.96 -17.76
CA ALA A 183 -0.89 -17.03 -18.56
C ALA A 183 -0.39 -18.48 -18.69
N PHE A 184 -0.99 -19.42 -17.95
CA PHE A 184 -0.58 -20.80 -17.81
C PHE A 184 -1.56 -21.77 -18.49
N TRP A 185 -2.61 -21.28 -19.15
CA TRP A 185 -3.70 -22.07 -19.77
C TRP A 185 -4.40 -23.01 -18.78
N ALA A 186 -4.42 -22.64 -17.49
CA ALA A 186 -5.11 -23.39 -16.46
C ALA A 186 -6.63 -23.31 -16.64
N LYS A 187 -7.33 -24.35 -16.20
CA LYS A 187 -8.79 -24.47 -16.30
C LYS A 187 -9.48 -24.51 -14.95
N SER A 188 -8.72 -24.60 -13.86
CA SER A 188 -9.22 -24.53 -12.49
C SER A 188 -8.30 -23.70 -11.60
N GLU A 189 -8.77 -23.27 -10.44
CA GLU A 189 -8.00 -22.54 -9.46
C GLU A 189 -6.81 -23.36 -8.92
N GLU A 190 -6.98 -24.68 -8.75
CA GLU A 190 -5.94 -25.58 -8.30
C GLU A 190 -4.82 -25.69 -9.34
N GLU A 191 -5.21 -25.82 -10.62
CA GLU A 191 -4.25 -25.87 -11.73
C GLU A 191 -3.52 -24.55 -11.90
N GLU A 192 -4.22 -23.40 -11.78
CA GLU A 192 -3.63 -22.07 -11.82
C GLU A 192 -2.62 -21.89 -10.68
N CYS A 193 -2.98 -22.29 -9.46
CA CYS A 193 -2.09 -22.26 -8.30
C CYS A 193 -0.81 -23.05 -8.55
N ALA A 194 -0.94 -24.32 -8.95
CA ALA A 194 0.20 -25.21 -9.17
C ALA A 194 1.15 -24.68 -10.25
N ARG A 195 0.61 -24.26 -11.38
CA ARG A 195 1.41 -23.76 -12.53
C ARG A 195 2.04 -22.40 -12.24
N ALA A 196 1.35 -21.52 -11.52
CA ALA A 196 1.92 -20.23 -11.11
C ALA A 196 3.08 -20.40 -10.11
N LEU A 197 2.99 -21.38 -9.20
CA LEU A 197 4.10 -21.71 -8.28
C LEU A 197 5.27 -22.38 -9.02
N GLU A 198 5.00 -23.29 -9.95
CA GLU A 198 6.04 -23.87 -10.82
C GLU A 198 6.75 -22.77 -11.64
N HIS A 199 5.99 -21.83 -12.21
CA HIS A 199 6.56 -20.69 -12.93
C HIS A 199 7.43 -19.83 -12.01
N LEU A 200 6.99 -19.53 -10.79
CA LEU A 200 7.77 -18.78 -9.81
C LEU A 200 9.07 -19.54 -9.47
N GLU A 201 8.99 -20.85 -9.21
CA GLU A 201 10.17 -21.64 -8.89
C GLU A 201 11.17 -21.66 -10.05
N ASN A 202 10.70 -21.88 -11.29
CA ASN A 202 11.53 -21.81 -12.48
C ASN A 202 12.18 -20.42 -12.64
N THR A 203 11.43 -19.35 -12.38
CA THR A 203 11.98 -17.98 -12.39
C THR A 203 13.10 -17.85 -11.36
N ILE A 204 12.91 -18.35 -10.14
CA ILE A 204 13.95 -18.34 -9.09
C ILE A 204 15.20 -19.09 -9.55
N ILE A 205 15.04 -20.27 -10.14
CA ILE A 205 16.15 -21.12 -10.59
C ILE A 205 16.94 -20.44 -11.70
N PHE A 206 16.26 -19.92 -12.73
CA PHE A 206 16.92 -19.33 -13.90
C PHE A 206 17.52 -17.95 -13.61
N GLU A 207 16.96 -17.21 -12.64
CA GLU A 207 17.54 -15.93 -12.17
C GLU A 207 18.72 -16.12 -11.20
N GLY A 208 18.92 -17.33 -10.68
CA GLY A 208 19.97 -17.69 -9.73
C GLY A 208 19.52 -17.41 -8.28
N PRO A 209 19.10 -18.43 -7.55
CA PRO A 209 18.55 -18.28 -6.19
C PRO A 209 19.42 -17.47 -5.23
N GLN A 210 20.73 -17.61 -5.35
CA GLN A 210 21.74 -16.92 -4.54
C GLN A 210 21.85 -15.42 -4.84
N THR A 211 21.18 -14.90 -5.87
CA THR A 211 21.19 -13.47 -6.23
C THR A 211 19.89 -12.76 -5.81
N ILE A 212 18.86 -13.52 -5.41
CA ILE A 212 17.52 -12.99 -5.12
C ILE A 212 17.40 -12.65 -3.64
N ALA A 213 17.21 -11.37 -3.33
CA ALA A 213 17.02 -10.86 -1.97
C ALA A 213 15.59 -11.05 -1.50
N ALA A 214 14.60 -10.76 -2.36
CA ALA A 214 13.20 -10.75 -1.96
C ALA A 214 12.25 -11.13 -3.10
N ILE A 215 11.08 -11.65 -2.70
CA ILE A 215 9.84 -11.66 -3.48
C ILE A 215 8.92 -10.62 -2.86
N LEU A 216 8.55 -9.59 -3.64
CA LEU A 216 7.62 -8.53 -3.26
C LEU A 216 6.31 -8.73 -4.02
N ILE A 217 5.25 -9.04 -3.30
CA ILE A 217 3.92 -9.25 -3.90
C ILE A 217 2.83 -8.60 -3.07
N GLU A 218 1.80 -8.08 -3.75
CA GLU A 218 0.52 -7.73 -3.12
C GLU A 218 -0.20 -9.04 -2.75
N THR A 219 -0.65 -9.17 -1.51
CA THR A 219 -1.39 -10.38 -1.05
C THR A 219 -2.76 -10.50 -1.71
N VAL A 220 -3.38 -9.38 -2.02
CA VAL A 220 -4.48 -9.23 -2.98
C VAL A 220 -4.09 -8.09 -3.91
N VAL A 221 -3.91 -8.39 -5.18
CA VAL A 221 -3.48 -7.39 -6.16
C VAL A 221 -4.57 -6.35 -6.37
N GLY A 222 -4.28 -5.10 -6.06
CA GLY A 222 -5.29 -4.03 -6.05
C GLY A 222 -5.57 -3.42 -7.41
N THR A 223 -4.64 -2.63 -7.90
CA THR A 223 -4.86 -1.76 -9.07
C THR A 223 -5.09 -2.50 -10.39
N ALA A 224 -4.69 -3.74 -10.48
CA ALA A 224 -4.89 -4.57 -11.67
C ALA A 224 -6.27 -5.25 -11.74
N GLY A 225 -7.19 -4.95 -10.82
CA GLY A 225 -8.57 -5.42 -10.87
C GLY A 225 -9.00 -6.30 -9.69
N VAL A 226 -8.36 -6.15 -8.53
CA VAL A 226 -8.65 -6.89 -7.29
C VAL A 226 -8.50 -8.40 -7.52
N LEU A 227 -7.27 -8.82 -7.84
CA LEU A 227 -6.98 -10.23 -8.09
C LEU A 227 -6.67 -10.94 -6.77
N VAL A 228 -7.56 -11.83 -6.37
CA VAL A 228 -7.39 -12.68 -5.19
C VAL A 228 -6.61 -13.93 -5.60
N PRO A 229 -5.51 -14.28 -4.92
CA PRO A 229 -4.77 -15.48 -5.27
C PRO A 229 -5.58 -16.73 -4.91
N PRO A 230 -5.44 -17.84 -5.67
CA PRO A 230 -6.06 -19.11 -5.34
C PRO A 230 -5.57 -19.66 -4.00
N GLN A 231 -6.40 -20.50 -3.39
CA GLN A 231 -6.05 -21.14 -2.12
C GLN A 231 -4.75 -21.93 -2.24
N GLY A 232 -3.86 -21.82 -1.25
CA GLY A 232 -2.56 -22.49 -1.23
C GLY A 232 -1.43 -21.72 -1.91
N TYR A 233 -1.74 -20.65 -2.67
CA TYR A 233 -0.70 -19.91 -3.38
C TYR A 233 0.28 -19.19 -2.44
N LEU A 234 -0.22 -18.51 -1.41
CA LEU A 234 0.66 -17.82 -0.44
C LEU A 234 1.48 -18.81 0.39
N GLU A 235 0.92 -19.96 0.71
CA GLU A 235 1.64 -21.07 1.34
C GLU A 235 2.78 -21.59 0.45
N GLY A 236 2.52 -21.73 -0.85
CA GLY A 236 3.55 -22.09 -1.82
C GLY A 236 4.65 -21.05 -1.96
N VAL A 237 4.29 -19.77 -2.01
CA VAL A 237 5.28 -18.66 -2.00
C VAL A 237 6.14 -18.73 -0.75
N ARG A 238 5.55 -18.94 0.44
CA ARG A 238 6.31 -19.05 1.70
C ARG A 238 7.29 -20.24 1.64
N ALA A 239 6.82 -21.39 1.17
CA ALA A 239 7.65 -22.59 1.04
C ALA A 239 8.85 -22.36 0.08
N LEU A 240 8.64 -21.68 -1.05
CA LEU A 240 9.73 -21.33 -1.96
C LEU A 240 10.70 -20.32 -1.34
N CYS A 241 10.19 -19.33 -0.63
CA CYS A 241 11.03 -18.38 0.11
C CYS A 241 11.91 -19.08 1.15
N ASP A 242 11.33 -20.00 1.91
CA ASP A 242 12.06 -20.80 2.92
C ASP A 242 13.11 -21.70 2.26
N LYS A 243 12.74 -22.37 1.16
CA LYS A 243 13.63 -23.28 0.42
C LYS A 243 14.89 -22.59 -0.10
N TYR A 244 14.76 -21.37 -0.59
CA TYR A 244 15.86 -20.62 -1.24
C TYR A 244 16.47 -19.51 -0.37
N GLY A 245 15.97 -19.32 0.85
CA GLY A 245 16.41 -18.26 1.76
C GLY A 245 16.14 -16.87 1.20
N ILE A 246 14.96 -16.66 0.62
CA ILE A 246 14.49 -15.41 0.03
C ILE A 246 13.52 -14.74 1.00
N ILE A 247 13.60 -13.43 1.13
CA ILE A 247 12.69 -12.65 1.98
C ILE A 247 11.34 -12.46 1.26
N TRP A 248 10.24 -12.85 1.90
CA TRP A 248 8.91 -12.52 1.42
C TRP A 248 8.44 -11.18 1.98
N ILE A 249 8.27 -10.19 1.11
CA ILE A 249 7.68 -8.89 1.41
C ILE A 249 6.22 -8.92 0.94
N ALA A 250 5.28 -8.86 1.90
CA ALA A 250 3.86 -8.73 1.61
C ALA A 250 3.49 -7.25 1.50
N ASP A 251 3.09 -6.80 0.31
CA ASP A 251 2.54 -5.47 0.11
C ASP A 251 1.05 -5.46 0.46
N GLU A 252 0.77 -5.01 1.66
CA GLU A 252 -0.58 -4.85 2.23
C GLU A 252 -1.06 -3.39 2.18
N VAL A 253 -0.45 -2.56 1.33
CA VAL A 253 -0.80 -1.13 1.21
C VAL A 253 -2.27 -0.96 0.87
N MET A 254 -2.84 -1.81 0.03
CA MET A 254 -4.26 -1.78 -0.31
C MET A 254 -5.10 -2.75 0.50
N SER A 255 -4.61 -3.94 0.76
CA SER A 255 -5.36 -5.05 1.35
C SER A 255 -5.39 -5.05 2.88
N GLY A 256 -4.49 -4.30 3.53
CA GLY A 256 -4.40 -4.24 4.98
C GLY A 256 -5.49 -3.40 5.67
N PHE A 257 -5.46 -3.42 6.99
CA PHE A 257 -6.33 -2.64 7.89
C PHE A 257 -7.83 -2.85 7.66
N GLY A 258 -8.25 -4.12 7.62
CA GLY A 258 -9.66 -4.51 7.60
C GLY A 258 -10.28 -4.59 6.21
N ARG A 259 -9.56 -4.26 5.14
CA ARG A 259 -10.08 -4.24 3.77
C ARG A 259 -10.68 -5.60 3.36
N THR A 260 -10.08 -6.69 3.77
CA THR A 260 -10.48 -8.07 3.43
C THR A 260 -11.24 -8.78 4.57
N GLY A 261 -11.59 -8.06 5.67
CA GLY A 261 -12.21 -8.64 6.85
C GLY A 261 -11.23 -9.21 7.88
N ARG A 262 -9.93 -9.17 7.60
CA ARG A 262 -8.83 -9.41 8.54
C ARG A 262 -7.97 -8.16 8.65
N TRP A 263 -7.14 -8.06 9.70
CA TRP A 263 -6.23 -6.91 9.83
C TRP A 263 -5.26 -6.81 8.66
N PHE A 264 -4.75 -7.94 8.20
CA PHE A 264 -3.94 -8.07 6.99
C PHE A 264 -4.45 -9.21 6.13
N ALA A 265 -4.37 -9.09 4.80
CA ALA A 265 -4.93 -10.10 3.90
C ALA A 265 -4.18 -11.44 3.97
N TYR A 266 -2.86 -11.44 4.23
CA TYR A 266 -2.13 -12.71 4.42
C TYR A 266 -2.71 -13.56 5.56
N GLN A 267 -3.43 -12.99 6.52
CA GLN A 267 -4.07 -13.71 7.63
C GLN A 267 -5.26 -14.59 7.19
N HIS A 268 -5.63 -14.56 5.91
CA HIS A 268 -6.52 -15.56 5.32
C HIS A 268 -5.79 -16.86 4.97
N SER A 269 -4.46 -16.84 4.92
CA SER A 269 -3.59 -18.01 4.75
C SER A 269 -3.05 -18.50 6.10
N SER A 270 -2.40 -19.65 6.08
CA SER A 270 -1.78 -20.27 7.27
C SER A 270 -0.33 -19.82 7.51
N VAL A 271 0.20 -18.90 6.69
CA VAL A 271 1.61 -18.50 6.69
C VAL A 271 1.78 -17.01 6.94
N GLU A 272 2.96 -16.61 7.37
CA GLU A 272 3.32 -15.22 7.63
C GLU A 272 4.48 -14.77 6.74
N PRO A 273 4.44 -13.53 6.19
CA PRO A 273 5.57 -12.94 5.47
C PRO A 273 6.70 -12.55 6.44
N ASP A 274 7.89 -12.29 5.90
CA ASP A 274 9.03 -11.77 6.67
C ASP A 274 8.88 -10.27 6.93
N LEU A 275 8.36 -9.52 5.95
CA LEU A 275 8.09 -8.09 6.02
C LEU A 275 6.67 -7.81 5.55
N ILE A 276 5.98 -6.91 6.24
CA ILE A 276 4.66 -6.41 5.85
C ILE A 276 4.78 -4.91 5.54
N VAL A 277 4.42 -4.52 4.33
CA VAL A 277 4.34 -3.10 3.93
C VAL A 277 2.88 -2.69 3.92
N PHE A 278 2.55 -1.55 4.53
CA PHE A 278 1.19 -1.04 4.57
C PHE A 278 1.12 0.49 4.66
N ALA A 279 0.02 1.06 4.19
CA ALA A 279 -0.28 2.49 4.21
C ALA A 279 -1.81 2.70 4.21
N LYS A 280 -2.33 3.55 3.34
CA LYS A 280 -3.75 3.79 3.05
C LYS A 280 -4.68 3.68 4.29
N GLY A 281 -5.37 2.57 4.45
CA GLY A 281 -6.36 2.35 5.51
C GLY A 281 -5.86 2.52 6.94
N ARG A 282 -4.54 2.55 7.17
CA ARG A 282 -3.94 2.86 8.46
C ARG A 282 -3.96 4.37 8.77
N SER A 283 -3.67 5.16 7.77
CA SER A 283 -3.59 6.61 7.90
C SER A 283 -4.19 7.21 6.65
N GLU A 284 -5.32 7.83 6.74
CA GLU A 284 -5.90 8.54 5.60
C GLU A 284 -4.83 9.37 4.89
N GLU A 285 -4.78 9.30 3.56
CA GLU A 285 -3.74 9.94 2.74
C GLU A 285 -3.67 11.45 3.01
N HIS A 286 -4.78 12.09 3.35
CA HIS A 286 -4.83 13.49 3.75
C HIS A 286 -4.18 13.79 5.11
N THR A 287 -4.21 12.86 6.06
CA THR A 287 -3.39 13.00 7.26
C THR A 287 -1.91 12.83 6.94
N SER A 288 -1.54 12.11 5.90
CA SER A 288 -0.16 12.04 5.42
C SER A 288 0.26 13.33 4.69
N GLU A 289 -0.60 13.94 3.88
CA GLU A 289 -0.31 15.18 3.14
C GLU A 289 -0.35 16.44 4.03
N LEU A 290 -1.31 16.56 4.94
CA LEU A 290 -1.28 17.58 6.00
C LEU A 290 -0.04 17.47 6.88
N GLN A 291 0.49 16.26 7.01
CA GLN A 291 1.71 15.97 7.73
C GLN A 291 2.99 16.29 6.96
N SER A 292 2.96 16.44 5.64
CA SER A 292 4.10 16.99 4.90
C SER A 292 4.36 18.45 5.25
N GLN A 293 3.34 19.20 5.68
CA GLN A 293 3.48 20.50 6.32
C GLN A 293 3.75 20.42 7.82
N PHE A 294 3.32 19.35 8.53
CA PHE A 294 3.44 19.20 9.98
C PHE A 294 4.12 17.90 10.44
N ARG A 295 4.78 17.15 9.57
CA ARG A 295 5.61 15.96 9.85
C ARG A 295 5.00 14.89 10.77
N ILE A 296 3.77 14.48 10.53
CA ILE A 296 3.21 13.29 11.13
C ILE A 296 2.80 12.33 10.00
N SER A 297 3.69 11.66 9.34
CA SER A 297 3.33 10.67 8.33
C SER A 297 4.03 9.34 8.58
N TYR A 298 3.31 8.25 8.31
CA TYR A 298 3.89 6.95 8.55
C TYR A 298 3.25 5.86 7.68
N ALA A 299 3.95 5.44 6.64
CA ALA A 299 3.81 4.08 6.15
C ALA A 299 4.79 3.18 6.93
N VAL A 300 4.50 1.91 7.05
CA VAL A 300 5.17 1.06 8.02
C VAL A 300 5.39 -0.32 7.44
N PHE A 301 6.46 -0.96 7.82
CA PHE A 301 6.59 -2.41 7.72
C PHE A 301 6.99 -3.00 9.08
N CYS A 302 6.60 -4.25 9.31
CA CYS A 302 6.99 -5.02 10.49
C CYS A 302 8.13 -5.97 10.13
N LEU A 303 9.13 -6.01 11.00
CA LEU A 303 10.26 -6.94 10.90
C LEU A 303 9.93 -8.23 11.66
N LYS A 304 10.17 -9.37 11.01
CA LYS A 304 10.18 -10.68 11.66
C LYS A 304 11.32 -10.73 12.69
N LYS A 305 11.11 -11.46 13.80
CA LYS A 305 12.14 -11.75 14.80
C LYS A 305 13.24 -12.60 14.22
#